data_94ca5587c8fa1dc3a344c9afe711e4eb
#
_entry.id   94ca5587c8fa1dc3a344c9afe711e4eb
#
_cell.length_a   1.000
_cell.length_b   1.000
_cell.length_c   1.000
_cell.angle_alpha   90.00
_cell.angle_beta   90.00
_cell.angle_gamma   90.00
#
_symmetry.space_group_name_H-M   'P 1'
#
loop_
_entity.id
_entity.type
_entity.pdbx_description
1 polymer ?
#
loop_
_entity_poly.entity_id
_entity_poly.type
_entity_poly.pdbx_seq_one_letter_code
_entity_poly.pdbx_strand_id
1 'polypeptide(L)'
;MNKIRLKYIAGFVIGALLCGCNDNESDLLETKVYFEESSVTIKASGDDVITHDLQARLSFKSSSPTEVTYEIGGASAVEAFNAAHGTTYELLDPSQASLEVTSATIEAGKIYAPQTTVKLSGMANIAEGKTYLLPVCVRSSSLPVVEGSDFTYLVISKPVEIRTVGQFSSNYIKIPVSPLSPFTSVTYEALIYLNRFNSNNTIMGTEGILILRIGDEALPGKHNDWMQIAGNKQFHSEQAFETGKWYHVAFTYDQPSGKAILYINGEKASESSWDTPSFDLSNGGCFVGKVKGFMWGERPFNGYMSEVRLWSVART
;
A
#
# COMPACT_ATOMS: atom_id res chain seq x y z
N MET A 1 72.98 -43.35 12.26
CA MET A 1 73.44 -44.25 11.19
C MET A 1 72.26 -44.55 10.26
N ASN A 2 72.50 -44.42 8.98
CA ASN A 2 71.73 -44.77 7.80
C ASN A 2 70.34 -44.18 7.56
N LYS A 3 70.42 -43.24 6.64
CA LYS A 3 69.37 -42.68 5.86
C LYS A 3 68.84 -43.68 4.85
N ILE A 4 67.51 -43.83 4.72
CA ILE A 4 66.91 -44.34 3.51
C ILE A 4 65.93 -43.28 3.04
N ARG A 5 66.27 -42.64 1.89
CA ARG A 5 65.42 -41.75 1.14
C ARG A 5 64.48 -42.57 0.25
N LEU A 6 63.21 -42.51 0.48
CA LEU A 6 62.22 -43.04 -0.48
C LEU A 6 61.67 -41.89 -1.29
N LYS A 7 62.04 -41.86 -2.57
CA LYS A 7 61.49 -40.94 -3.55
C LYS A 7 60.15 -41.51 -4.02
N TYR A 8 59.07 -40.87 -3.68
CA TYR A 8 57.79 -41.11 -4.33
C TYR A 8 57.68 -40.18 -5.54
N ILE A 9 57.69 -40.80 -6.72
CA ILE A 9 57.31 -40.17 -7.96
C ILE A 9 55.77 -40.20 -7.96
N ALA A 10 55.17 -39.07 -7.69
CA ALA A 10 53.74 -38.90 -7.90
C ALA A 10 53.52 -38.60 -9.39
N GLY A 11 53.05 -39.61 -10.11
CA GLY A 11 52.58 -39.43 -11.47
C GLY A 11 51.27 -38.62 -11.41
N PHE A 12 51.36 -37.40 -11.93
CA PHE A 12 50.17 -36.53 -12.11
C PHE A 12 49.48 -36.98 -13.40
N VAL A 13 48.48 -37.83 -13.26
CA VAL A 13 47.56 -38.13 -14.37
C VAL A 13 46.60 -36.94 -14.46
N ILE A 14 46.88 -36.06 -15.41
CA ILE A 14 45.95 -35.02 -15.85
C ILE A 14 44.87 -35.77 -16.65
N GLY A 15 43.81 -36.18 -15.96
CA GLY A 15 42.54 -36.53 -16.58
C GLY A 15 41.93 -35.25 -17.11
N ALA A 16 42.09 -34.99 -18.40
CA ALA A 16 41.27 -34.01 -19.07
C ALA A 16 39.81 -34.50 -19.03
N LEU A 17 39.09 -34.04 -17.99
CA LEU A 17 37.65 -34.00 -18.01
C LEU A 17 37.26 -32.98 -19.12
N LEU A 18 37.10 -33.50 -20.31
CA LEU A 18 36.27 -32.89 -21.32
C LEU A 18 34.85 -32.87 -20.72
N CYS A 19 34.55 -31.87 -19.90
CA CYS A 19 33.20 -31.39 -19.76
C CYS A 19 32.82 -30.91 -21.16
N GLY A 20 32.25 -31.79 -21.97
CA GLY A 20 31.49 -31.38 -23.11
C GLY A 20 30.42 -30.45 -22.52
N CYS A 21 30.60 -29.14 -22.65
CA CYS A 21 29.47 -28.25 -22.77
C CYS A 21 28.69 -28.86 -23.91
N ASN A 22 27.59 -29.52 -23.61
CA ASN A 22 26.60 -29.85 -24.60
C ASN A 22 26.07 -28.47 -24.99
N ASP A 23 26.67 -27.89 -26.04
CA ASP A 23 26.19 -26.69 -26.68
C ASP A 23 24.86 -27.03 -27.38
N ASN A 24 23.83 -27.23 -26.55
CA ASN A 24 22.44 -27.20 -26.97
C ASN A 24 22.02 -25.74 -27.27
N GLU A 25 22.94 -24.91 -27.71
CA GLU A 25 22.60 -23.61 -28.30
C GLU A 25 21.78 -23.77 -29.59
N SER A 26 21.68 -25.01 -30.12
CA SER A 26 20.80 -25.30 -31.24
C SER A 26 19.33 -25.54 -30.83
N ASP A 27 19.03 -25.79 -29.57
CA ASP A 27 17.66 -25.80 -29.07
C ASP A 27 17.26 -24.33 -28.80
N LEU A 28 16.89 -23.65 -29.89
CA LEU A 28 16.24 -22.34 -29.82
C LEU A 28 15.10 -22.44 -28.78
N LEU A 29 15.15 -21.63 -27.75
CA LEU A 29 14.06 -21.54 -26.80
C LEU A 29 12.77 -21.32 -27.60
N GLU A 30 11.77 -22.13 -27.30
CA GLU A 30 10.48 -22.08 -27.99
C GLU A 30 9.89 -20.69 -27.97
N THR A 31 9.50 -20.16 -29.12
CA THR A 31 8.83 -18.87 -29.20
C THR A 31 7.45 -18.99 -28.57
N LYS A 32 7.14 -18.11 -27.60
CA LYS A 32 5.88 -18.11 -26.85
C LYS A 32 5.23 -16.74 -26.88
N VAL A 33 3.90 -16.74 -26.80
CA VAL A 33 3.09 -15.53 -26.68
C VAL A 33 2.87 -15.19 -25.20
N TYR A 34 2.86 -13.91 -24.84
CA TYR A 34 2.59 -13.47 -23.48
C TYR A 34 2.27 -11.96 -23.40
N PHE A 35 1.76 -11.53 -22.23
CA PHE A 35 1.73 -10.11 -21.84
C PHE A 35 2.99 -9.75 -21.04
N GLU A 36 3.57 -8.60 -21.34
CA GLU A 36 4.74 -8.09 -20.64
C GLU A 36 4.37 -7.58 -19.23
N GLU A 37 3.20 -6.96 -19.11
CA GLU A 37 2.66 -6.49 -17.84
C GLU A 37 1.63 -7.47 -17.30
N SER A 38 1.88 -8.02 -16.12
CA SER A 38 0.96 -8.94 -15.46
C SER A 38 -0.25 -8.24 -14.84
N SER A 39 -0.11 -6.97 -14.47
CA SER A 39 -1.22 -6.17 -13.93
C SER A 39 -1.02 -4.68 -14.10
N VAL A 40 -2.12 -3.94 -14.23
CA VAL A 40 -2.17 -2.48 -14.35
C VAL A 40 -3.21 -1.93 -13.38
N THR A 41 -2.88 -0.86 -12.66
CA THR A 41 -3.84 -0.18 -11.77
C THR A 41 -4.56 0.96 -12.48
N ILE A 42 -5.89 0.93 -12.45
CA ILE A 42 -6.77 1.93 -13.02
C ILE A 42 -7.56 2.60 -11.88
N LYS A 43 -7.47 3.93 -11.78
CA LYS A 43 -8.25 4.71 -10.84
C LYS A 43 -9.45 5.33 -11.55
N ALA A 44 -10.65 4.91 -11.15
CA ALA A 44 -11.90 5.50 -11.64
C ALA A 44 -12.16 6.83 -10.91
N SER A 45 -11.80 7.95 -11.51
CA SER A 45 -11.85 9.29 -10.90
C SER A 45 -13.02 10.16 -11.36
N GLY A 46 -14.16 9.54 -11.73
CA GLY A 46 -15.37 10.24 -12.12
C GLY A 46 -15.74 10.11 -13.59
N ASP A 47 -14.83 9.73 -14.46
CA ASP A 47 -15.13 9.43 -15.86
C ASP A 47 -15.96 8.15 -15.96
N ASP A 48 -17.02 8.19 -16.77
CA ASP A 48 -17.89 7.03 -17.00
C ASP A 48 -17.24 6.00 -17.91
N VAL A 49 -16.37 6.43 -18.81
CA VAL A 49 -15.65 5.59 -19.75
C VAL A 49 -14.15 5.78 -19.56
N ILE A 50 -13.45 4.66 -19.35
CA ILE A 50 -11.99 4.60 -19.28
C ILE A 50 -11.49 3.63 -20.33
N THR A 51 -10.39 3.96 -20.98
CA THR A 51 -9.74 3.09 -21.97
C THR A 51 -8.33 2.74 -21.52
N HIS A 52 -7.89 1.53 -21.84
CA HIS A 52 -6.53 1.07 -21.58
C HIS A 52 -6.04 0.21 -22.75
N ASP A 53 -4.84 0.52 -23.26
CA ASP A 53 -4.26 -0.22 -24.37
C ASP A 53 -3.49 -1.43 -23.88
N LEU A 54 -3.69 -2.56 -24.54
CA LEU A 54 -3.02 -3.82 -24.30
C LEU A 54 -2.20 -4.23 -25.51
N GLN A 55 -1.09 -4.90 -25.27
CA GLN A 55 -0.23 -5.40 -26.33
C GLN A 55 0.37 -6.74 -25.95
N ALA A 56 0.03 -7.79 -26.70
CA ALA A 56 0.72 -9.07 -26.59
C ALA A 56 2.05 -9.04 -27.32
N ARG A 57 2.97 -9.90 -26.91
CA ARG A 57 4.26 -10.03 -27.57
C ARG A 57 4.74 -11.47 -27.66
N LEU A 58 5.75 -11.69 -28.50
CA LEU A 58 6.52 -12.94 -28.57
C LEU A 58 7.79 -12.85 -27.73
N SER A 59 8.23 -13.98 -27.18
CA SER A 59 9.53 -14.11 -26.51
C SER A 59 10.70 -13.93 -27.50
N PHE A 60 10.54 -14.40 -28.74
CA PHE A 60 11.49 -14.26 -29.85
C PHE A 60 10.75 -13.97 -31.15
N LYS A 61 11.46 -13.46 -32.14
CA LYS A 61 10.92 -13.24 -33.51
C LYS A 61 10.54 -14.55 -34.14
N SER A 62 9.33 -14.65 -34.69
CA SER A 62 8.90 -15.76 -35.53
C SER A 62 9.21 -15.47 -36.99
N SER A 63 9.58 -16.49 -37.78
CA SER A 63 9.73 -16.40 -39.22
C SER A 63 8.39 -16.38 -39.96
N SER A 64 7.30 -16.72 -39.27
CA SER A 64 5.94 -16.74 -39.81
C SER A 64 5.05 -15.79 -39.01
N PRO A 65 3.99 -15.25 -39.63
CA PRO A 65 2.99 -14.48 -38.91
C PRO A 65 2.36 -15.33 -37.80
N THR A 66 2.06 -14.70 -36.63
CA THR A 66 1.46 -15.35 -35.48
C THR A 66 0.15 -14.67 -35.14
N GLU A 67 -0.95 -15.42 -35.20
CA GLU A 67 -2.25 -14.93 -34.78
C GLU A 67 -2.40 -15.04 -33.25
N VAL A 68 -2.90 -13.99 -32.64
CA VAL A 68 -3.26 -13.92 -31.22
C VAL A 68 -4.70 -13.50 -31.07
N THR A 69 -5.37 -14.05 -30.06
CA THR A 69 -6.75 -13.67 -29.72
C THR A 69 -6.77 -13.18 -28.28
N TYR A 70 -7.64 -12.22 -28.00
CA TYR A 70 -7.83 -11.63 -26.68
C TYR A 70 -9.24 -11.96 -26.19
N GLU A 71 -9.34 -12.34 -24.92
CA GLU A 71 -10.60 -12.69 -24.27
C GLU A 71 -10.66 -12.07 -22.86
N ILE A 72 -11.85 -11.62 -22.46
CA ILE A 72 -12.09 -11.20 -21.09
C ILE A 72 -12.27 -12.47 -20.25
N GLY A 73 -11.44 -12.61 -19.21
CA GLY A 73 -11.50 -13.73 -18.29
C GLY A 73 -12.62 -13.60 -17.27
N GLY A 74 -12.97 -14.72 -16.65
CA GLY A 74 -14.04 -14.81 -15.67
C GLY A 74 -13.60 -14.96 -14.23
N ALA A 75 -14.54 -15.38 -13.37
CA ALA A 75 -14.35 -15.52 -11.93
C ALA A 75 -13.18 -16.40 -11.51
N SER A 76 -12.93 -17.50 -12.24
CA SER A 76 -11.81 -18.41 -11.94
C SER A 76 -10.45 -17.75 -12.01
N ALA A 77 -10.25 -16.81 -12.97
CA ALA A 77 -9.01 -16.04 -13.08
C ALA A 77 -8.86 -15.04 -11.91
N VAL A 78 -9.98 -14.45 -11.46
CA VAL A 78 -9.99 -13.57 -10.27
C VAL A 78 -9.66 -14.36 -9.00
N GLU A 79 -10.24 -15.54 -8.82
CA GLU A 79 -9.95 -16.41 -7.68
C GLU A 79 -8.48 -16.83 -7.64
N ALA A 80 -7.90 -17.20 -8.80
CA ALA A 80 -6.49 -17.54 -8.89
C ALA A 80 -5.58 -16.34 -8.54
N PHE A 81 -5.90 -15.16 -9.06
CA PHE A 81 -5.16 -13.94 -8.72
C PHE A 81 -5.24 -13.64 -7.22
N ASN A 82 -6.45 -13.64 -6.65
CA ASN A 82 -6.66 -13.38 -5.21
C ASN A 82 -5.87 -14.37 -4.34
N ALA A 83 -5.88 -15.65 -4.70
CA ALA A 83 -5.14 -16.68 -3.97
C ALA A 83 -3.61 -16.44 -4.04
N ALA A 84 -3.10 -16.06 -5.21
CA ALA A 84 -1.67 -15.82 -5.42
C ALA A 84 -1.17 -14.56 -4.71
N HIS A 85 -2.02 -13.52 -4.57
CA HIS A 85 -1.62 -12.20 -4.03
C HIS A 85 -2.18 -11.90 -2.64
N GLY A 86 -2.95 -12.82 -2.04
CA GLY A 86 -3.59 -12.59 -0.73
C GLY A 86 -4.62 -11.46 -0.74
N THR A 87 -5.31 -11.25 -1.87
CA THR A 87 -6.31 -10.20 -2.06
C THR A 87 -7.73 -10.76 -2.05
N THR A 88 -8.73 -9.86 -2.04
CA THR A 88 -10.17 -10.21 -2.07
C THR A 88 -10.90 -9.33 -3.08
N TYR A 89 -10.29 -9.13 -4.25
CA TYR A 89 -10.87 -8.31 -5.30
C TYR A 89 -12.11 -8.99 -5.92
N GLU A 90 -13.08 -8.17 -6.31
CA GLU A 90 -14.30 -8.64 -6.97
C GLU A 90 -14.11 -8.62 -8.50
N LEU A 91 -14.72 -9.58 -9.22
CA LEU A 91 -14.75 -9.51 -10.68
C LEU A 91 -15.53 -8.26 -11.12
N LEU A 92 -14.95 -7.43 -12.01
CA LEU A 92 -15.72 -6.39 -12.67
C LEU A 92 -16.83 -7.05 -13.51
N ASP A 93 -18.05 -6.50 -13.49
CA ASP A 93 -19.14 -7.01 -14.31
C ASP A 93 -18.70 -7.04 -15.79
N PRO A 94 -18.68 -8.18 -16.46
CA PRO A 94 -18.24 -8.30 -17.84
C PRO A 94 -19.00 -7.38 -18.83
N SER A 95 -20.23 -7.00 -18.51
CA SER A 95 -21.00 -6.05 -19.33
C SER A 95 -20.43 -4.64 -19.33
N GLN A 96 -19.58 -4.32 -18.37
CA GLN A 96 -18.90 -3.02 -18.24
C GLN A 96 -17.58 -2.96 -19.00
N ALA A 97 -17.14 -4.08 -19.63
CA ALA A 97 -15.88 -4.14 -20.35
C ALA A 97 -16.07 -4.65 -21.78
N SER A 98 -15.31 -4.09 -22.70
CA SER A 98 -15.25 -4.58 -24.09
C SER A 98 -13.84 -4.42 -24.66
N LEU A 99 -13.48 -5.30 -25.58
CA LEU A 99 -12.25 -5.22 -26.37
C LEU A 99 -12.58 -4.56 -27.71
N GLU A 100 -11.77 -3.59 -28.15
CA GLU A 100 -11.94 -2.96 -29.46
C GLU A 100 -11.73 -3.96 -30.59
N VAL A 101 -10.67 -4.78 -30.46
CA VAL A 101 -10.43 -5.93 -31.32
C VAL A 101 -10.14 -7.16 -30.47
N THR A 102 -10.64 -8.30 -30.91
CA THR A 102 -10.45 -9.59 -30.22
C THR A 102 -9.38 -10.47 -30.85
N SER A 103 -8.75 -10.02 -31.94
CA SER A 103 -7.65 -10.75 -32.60
C SER A 103 -6.69 -9.77 -33.26
N ALA A 104 -5.43 -10.16 -33.32
CA ALA A 104 -4.36 -9.41 -34.00
C ALA A 104 -3.34 -10.36 -34.58
N THR A 105 -2.60 -9.91 -35.59
CA THR A 105 -1.49 -10.67 -36.19
C THR A 105 -0.17 -10.00 -35.88
N ILE A 106 0.75 -10.76 -35.31
CA ILE A 106 2.15 -10.36 -35.15
C ILE A 106 2.86 -10.76 -36.47
N GLU A 107 3.24 -9.79 -37.25
CA GLU A 107 3.89 -9.99 -38.54
C GLU A 107 5.22 -10.75 -38.40
N ALA A 108 5.59 -11.51 -39.42
CA ALA A 108 6.88 -12.21 -39.48
C ALA A 108 8.06 -11.25 -39.20
N GLY A 109 8.96 -11.64 -38.31
CA GLY A 109 10.10 -10.84 -37.91
C GLY A 109 9.79 -9.71 -36.89
N LYS A 110 8.55 -9.54 -36.50
CA LYS A 110 8.12 -8.64 -35.41
C LYS A 110 8.01 -9.41 -34.09
N ILE A 111 7.99 -8.64 -32.99
CA ILE A 111 7.83 -9.18 -31.64
C ILE A 111 6.48 -8.79 -31.05
N TYR A 112 5.96 -7.61 -31.37
CA TYR A 112 4.75 -7.05 -30.80
C TYR A 112 3.56 -7.20 -31.73
N ALA A 113 2.40 -7.55 -31.15
CA ALA A 113 1.13 -7.43 -31.82
C ALA A 113 0.76 -5.94 -32.03
N PRO A 114 -0.12 -5.61 -32.95
CA PRO A 114 -0.85 -4.35 -32.88
C PRO A 114 -1.54 -4.21 -31.52
N GLN A 115 -1.60 -2.97 -30.98
CA GLN A 115 -2.33 -2.70 -29.73
C GLN A 115 -3.82 -2.97 -29.92
N THR A 116 -4.47 -3.43 -28.84
CA THR A 116 -5.93 -3.46 -28.71
C THR A 116 -6.30 -2.62 -27.48
N THR A 117 -7.47 -2.02 -27.50
CA THR A 117 -7.95 -1.19 -26.41
C THR A 117 -9.04 -1.91 -25.63
N VAL A 118 -8.89 -2.00 -24.32
CA VAL A 118 -9.98 -2.34 -23.40
C VAL A 118 -10.75 -1.07 -23.09
N LYS A 119 -12.04 -1.08 -23.34
CA LYS A 119 -12.96 -0.01 -22.97
C LYS A 119 -13.76 -0.45 -21.75
N LEU A 120 -13.68 0.33 -20.67
CA LEU A 120 -14.44 0.17 -19.44
C LEU A 120 -15.56 1.21 -19.43
N SER A 121 -16.79 0.80 -19.15
CA SER A 121 -17.98 1.66 -19.14
C SER A 121 -18.69 1.59 -17.79
N GLY A 122 -19.43 2.64 -17.41
CA GLY A 122 -20.10 2.71 -16.11
C GLY A 122 -19.16 2.94 -14.92
N MET A 123 -17.94 3.38 -15.18
CA MET A 123 -16.91 3.55 -14.14
C MET A 123 -17.25 4.63 -13.13
N ALA A 124 -18.05 5.63 -13.50
CA ALA A 124 -18.55 6.63 -12.56
C ALA A 124 -19.41 6.02 -11.44
N ASN A 125 -20.06 4.87 -11.69
CA ASN A 125 -21.03 4.24 -10.81
C ASN A 125 -20.49 3.03 -10.01
N ILE A 126 -19.22 2.63 -10.19
CA ILE A 126 -18.65 1.58 -9.36
C ILE A 126 -18.54 2.03 -7.91
N ALA A 127 -18.59 1.08 -6.98
CA ALA A 127 -18.60 1.38 -5.55
C ALA A 127 -17.28 1.98 -5.07
N GLU A 128 -17.38 3.08 -4.31
CA GLU A 128 -16.22 3.69 -3.64
C GLU A 128 -15.61 2.74 -2.60
N GLY A 129 -14.28 2.72 -2.53
CA GLY A 129 -13.53 1.90 -1.58
C GLY A 129 -13.47 0.41 -1.90
N LYS A 130 -14.09 -0.03 -3.01
CA LYS A 130 -13.93 -1.38 -3.53
C LYS A 130 -12.88 -1.44 -4.63
N THR A 131 -12.28 -2.61 -4.78
CA THR A 131 -11.35 -2.92 -5.88
C THR A 131 -11.92 -4.06 -6.70
N TYR A 132 -11.99 -3.82 -7.99
CA TYR A 132 -12.44 -4.79 -8.98
C TYR A 132 -11.26 -5.27 -9.82
N LEU A 133 -11.36 -6.48 -10.32
CA LEU A 133 -10.37 -7.07 -11.20
C LEU A 133 -11.02 -7.45 -12.53
N LEU A 134 -10.41 -7.03 -13.64
CA LEU A 134 -10.77 -7.48 -14.97
C LEU A 134 -9.59 -8.26 -15.55
N PRO A 135 -9.66 -9.60 -15.63
CA PRO A 135 -8.66 -10.40 -16.32
C PRO A 135 -8.83 -10.26 -17.83
N VAL A 136 -7.74 -10.09 -18.55
CA VAL A 136 -7.72 -10.23 -20.02
C VAL A 136 -6.67 -11.27 -20.36
N CYS A 137 -7.03 -12.29 -21.11
CA CYS A 137 -6.10 -13.32 -21.53
C CYS A 137 -5.75 -13.21 -23.02
N VAL A 138 -4.54 -13.68 -23.35
CA VAL A 138 -4.08 -13.89 -24.71
C VAL A 138 -3.98 -15.37 -25.02
N ARG A 139 -4.38 -15.76 -26.25
CA ARG A 139 -4.27 -17.11 -26.80
C ARG A 139 -3.62 -17.03 -28.17
N SER A 140 -3.08 -18.14 -28.61
CA SER A 140 -2.63 -18.32 -30.01
C SER A 140 -2.92 -19.73 -30.44
N SER A 141 -3.29 -19.91 -31.71
CA SER A 141 -3.49 -21.22 -32.32
C SER A 141 -2.20 -21.85 -32.83
N SER A 142 -1.16 -21.05 -33.01
CA SER A 142 0.09 -21.48 -33.68
C SER A 142 1.29 -21.59 -32.74
N LEU A 143 1.29 -20.86 -31.63
CA LEU A 143 2.38 -20.86 -30.66
C LEU A 143 1.86 -21.03 -29.22
N PRO A 144 2.65 -21.68 -28.34
CA PRO A 144 2.28 -21.79 -26.94
C PRO A 144 2.30 -20.42 -26.27
N VAL A 145 1.56 -20.29 -25.18
CA VAL A 145 1.59 -19.11 -24.31
C VAL A 145 2.53 -19.36 -23.12
N VAL A 146 3.06 -18.29 -22.54
CA VAL A 146 3.85 -18.39 -21.31
C VAL A 146 2.89 -18.57 -20.13
N GLU A 147 3.00 -19.71 -19.43
CA GLU A 147 2.22 -19.97 -18.24
C GLU A 147 2.42 -18.87 -17.19
N GLY A 148 1.33 -18.33 -16.64
CA GLY A 148 1.34 -17.24 -15.69
C GLY A 148 1.55 -15.83 -16.29
N SER A 149 1.81 -15.72 -17.60
CA SER A 149 1.88 -14.46 -18.34
C SER A 149 0.91 -14.43 -19.53
N ASP A 150 -0.01 -15.35 -19.57
CA ASP A 150 -1.11 -15.40 -20.52
C ASP A 150 -2.28 -14.49 -20.12
N PHE A 151 -2.26 -13.98 -18.90
CA PHE A 151 -3.18 -12.97 -18.39
C PHE A 151 -2.47 -11.65 -18.10
N THR A 152 -3.17 -10.55 -18.36
CA THR A 152 -2.95 -9.25 -17.72
C THR A 152 -4.21 -8.87 -16.95
N TYR A 153 -4.02 -8.26 -15.78
CA TYR A 153 -5.11 -7.94 -14.87
C TYR A 153 -5.26 -6.43 -14.72
N LEU A 154 -6.42 -5.89 -15.07
CA LEU A 154 -6.72 -4.51 -14.78
C LEU A 154 -7.31 -4.45 -13.36
N VAL A 155 -6.55 -3.84 -12.44
CA VAL A 155 -6.95 -3.62 -11.05
C VAL A 155 -7.65 -2.25 -10.97
N ILE A 156 -8.97 -2.27 -10.89
CA ILE A 156 -9.81 -1.08 -11.01
C ILE A 156 -10.33 -0.69 -9.63
N SER A 157 -10.05 0.53 -9.19
CA SER A 157 -10.54 1.05 -7.91
C SER A 157 -11.11 2.45 -8.05
N LYS A 158 -12.16 2.73 -7.27
CA LYS A 158 -12.67 4.09 -7.09
C LYS A 158 -12.27 4.57 -5.71
N PRO A 159 -11.43 5.59 -5.61
CA PRO A 159 -11.05 6.16 -4.33
C PRO A 159 -12.26 6.63 -3.55
N VAL A 160 -12.21 6.51 -2.22
CA VAL A 160 -13.21 7.11 -1.33
C VAL A 160 -13.00 8.63 -1.32
N GLU A 161 -14.04 9.38 -1.64
CA GLU A 161 -14.03 10.84 -1.56
C GLU A 161 -14.59 11.30 -0.21
N ILE A 162 -13.79 11.98 0.58
CA ILE A 162 -14.26 12.62 1.81
C ILE A 162 -14.93 13.95 1.44
N ARG A 163 -16.27 13.96 1.43
CA ARG A 163 -17.07 15.14 1.03
C ARG A 163 -17.49 16.02 2.22
N THR A 164 -17.40 15.50 3.43
CA THR A 164 -17.80 16.20 4.65
C THR A 164 -16.78 15.96 5.75
N VAL A 165 -16.37 17.04 6.41
CA VAL A 165 -15.40 17.00 7.49
C VAL A 165 -15.91 17.78 8.71
N GLY A 166 -15.47 17.40 9.91
CA GLY A 166 -15.78 18.11 11.14
C GLY A 166 -14.99 19.41 11.23
N GLN A 167 -15.69 20.55 11.42
CA GLN A 167 -15.03 21.82 11.74
C GLN A 167 -14.85 21.97 13.25
N PHE A 168 -13.64 22.32 13.65
CA PHE A 168 -13.27 22.59 15.04
C PHE A 168 -12.82 24.04 15.21
N SER A 169 -13.48 24.74 16.13
CA SER A 169 -13.17 26.13 16.47
C SER A 169 -13.45 26.43 17.94
N SER A 170 -13.12 25.52 18.84
CA SER A 170 -13.43 25.49 20.29
C SER A 170 -14.57 24.55 20.69
N ASN A 171 -15.11 23.78 19.79
CA ASN A 171 -15.98 22.64 20.05
C ASN A 171 -15.14 21.36 20.32
N TYR A 172 -15.80 20.31 20.79
CA TYR A 172 -15.19 19.04 21.09
C TYR A 172 -16.15 17.87 20.88
N ILE A 173 -15.57 16.68 20.76
CA ILE A 173 -16.30 15.40 20.85
C ILE A 173 -15.76 14.67 22.08
N LYS A 174 -16.63 14.13 22.93
CA LYS A 174 -16.24 13.25 24.02
C LYS A 174 -16.40 11.79 23.57
N ILE A 175 -15.33 11.00 23.67
CA ILE A 175 -15.34 9.59 23.30
C ILE A 175 -15.68 8.76 24.56
N PRO A 176 -16.72 7.91 24.52
CA PRO A 176 -17.09 7.07 25.65
C PRO A 176 -16.20 5.81 25.73
N VAL A 177 -14.99 5.95 26.23
CA VAL A 177 -13.97 4.88 26.27
C VAL A 177 -14.04 3.98 27.49
N SER A 178 -14.86 4.30 28.50
CA SER A 178 -14.93 3.53 29.75
C SER A 178 -15.13 2.03 29.57
N PRO A 179 -15.96 1.54 28.64
CA PRO A 179 -16.14 0.10 28.46
C PRO A 179 -14.91 -0.63 27.89
N LEU A 180 -13.95 0.13 27.31
CA LEU A 180 -12.78 -0.43 26.63
C LEU A 180 -11.47 -0.17 27.41
N SER A 181 -11.53 0.68 28.43
CA SER A 181 -10.37 1.02 29.28
C SER A 181 -10.11 -0.08 30.34
N PRO A 182 -8.84 -0.35 30.69
CA PRO A 182 -7.62 0.24 30.16
C PRO A 182 -7.16 -0.37 28.85
N PHE A 183 -6.46 0.44 28.04
CA PHE A 183 -5.87 0.02 26.77
C PHE A 183 -4.42 -0.45 26.99
N THR A 184 -4.07 -1.68 26.60
CA THR A 184 -2.69 -2.18 26.63
C THR A 184 -1.90 -1.71 25.42
N SER A 185 -2.48 -1.86 24.23
CA SER A 185 -1.96 -1.28 22.98
C SER A 185 -3.00 -0.32 22.41
N VAL A 186 -2.56 0.65 21.64
CA VAL A 186 -3.46 1.70 21.14
C VAL A 186 -2.96 2.30 19.84
N THR A 187 -3.90 2.70 18.98
CA THR A 187 -3.63 3.57 17.84
C THR A 187 -4.59 4.75 17.84
N TYR A 188 -4.05 5.95 17.70
CA TYR A 188 -4.77 7.17 17.38
C TYR A 188 -4.50 7.53 15.92
N GLU A 189 -5.56 7.84 15.17
CA GLU A 189 -5.46 8.29 13.78
C GLU A 189 -6.40 9.46 13.54
N ALA A 190 -5.99 10.39 12.70
CA ALA A 190 -6.84 11.48 12.22
C ALA A 190 -6.31 12.05 10.90
N LEU A 191 -7.22 12.50 10.02
CA LEU A 191 -6.93 13.49 9.01
C LEU A 191 -7.16 14.87 9.63
N ILE A 192 -6.17 15.75 9.55
CA ILE A 192 -6.21 17.08 10.14
C ILE A 192 -5.85 18.17 9.13
N TYR A 193 -6.50 19.31 9.27
CA TYR A 193 -6.18 20.52 8.53
C TYR A 193 -6.23 21.70 9.51
N LEU A 194 -5.13 22.41 9.70
CA LEU A 194 -5.04 23.52 10.61
C LEU A 194 -5.24 24.85 9.88
N ASN A 195 -6.16 25.67 10.39
CA ASN A 195 -6.30 27.05 9.95
C ASN A 195 -5.25 27.96 10.57
N ARG A 196 -4.87 27.66 11.82
CA ARG A 196 -3.84 28.37 12.58
C ARG A 196 -3.27 27.47 13.67
N PHE A 197 -2.08 27.82 14.15
CA PHE A 197 -1.49 27.22 15.34
C PHE A 197 -1.87 28.04 16.60
N ASN A 198 -2.36 27.36 17.61
CA ASN A 198 -2.36 27.84 19.00
C ASN A 198 -1.10 27.32 19.69
N SER A 199 -0.83 27.69 20.91
CA SER A 199 0.30 27.15 21.69
C SER A 199 0.19 25.61 21.83
N ASN A 200 -1.02 25.11 21.94
CA ASN A 200 -1.37 23.70 21.97
C ASN A 200 -2.65 23.46 21.14
N ASN A 201 -2.66 22.44 20.29
CA ASN A 201 -3.78 22.09 19.44
C ASN A 201 -4.12 20.61 19.67
N THR A 202 -5.15 20.35 20.46
CA THR A 202 -5.57 18.98 20.80
C THR A 202 -6.16 18.30 19.58
N ILE A 203 -5.57 17.17 19.17
CA ILE A 203 -6.17 16.29 18.17
C ILE A 203 -7.13 15.35 18.90
N MET A 204 -6.61 14.44 19.72
CA MET A 204 -7.44 13.52 20.52
C MET A 204 -6.68 12.94 21.70
N GLY A 205 -7.43 12.46 22.70
CA GLY A 205 -6.88 11.71 23.82
C GLY A 205 -7.36 12.20 25.18
N THR A 206 -6.65 11.75 26.22
CA THR A 206 -6.91 12.05 27.63
C THR A 206 -5.71 12.80 28.21
N GLU A 207 -5.95 14.03 28.66
CA GLU A 207 -4.89 14.86 29.24
C GLU A 207 -4.29 14.21 30.49
N GLY A 208 -2.97 14.26 30.58
CA GLY A 208 -2.22 13.65 31.68
C GLY A 208 -2.03 12.13 31.57
N ILE A 209 -2.73 11.46 30.65
CA ILE A 209 -2.63 10.01 30.42
C ILE A 209 -2.00 9.70 29.08
N LEU A 210 -2.66 10.08 28.00
CA LEU A 210 -2.19 9.90 26.62
C LEU A 210 -2.98 10.83 25.70
N ILE A 211 -2.32 11.85 25.15
CA ILE A 211 -2.94 12.84 24.28
C ILE A 211 -2.06 13.15 23.09
N LEU A 212 -2.65 13.08 21.89
CA LEU A 212 -2.03 13.49 20.63
C LEU A 212 -2.39 14.95 20.36
N ARG A 213 -1.37 15.78 20.12
CA ARG A 213 -1.53 17.22 19.90
C ARG A 213 -0.44 17.81 19.01
N ILE A 214 -0.66 19.01 18.53
CA ILE A 214 0.35 19.82 17.82
C ILE A 214 0.66 21.04 18.68
N GLY A 215 1.95 21.27 18.90
CA GLY A 215 2.47 22.35 19.69
C GLY A 215 2.47 22.09 21.20
N ASP A 216 3.46 22.64 21.86
CA ASP A 216 3.58 22.77 23.32
C ASP A 216 4.67 23.77 23.66
N GLU A 217 4.43 24.61 24.64
CA GLU A 217 5.47 25.49 25.17
C GLU A 217 6.63 24.75 25.87
N ALA A 218 6.41 23.48 26.23
CA ALA A 218 7.44 22.62 26.79
C ALA A 218 8.33 21.96 25.74
N LEU A 219 7.99 22.05 24.45
CA LEU A 219 8.83 21.54 23.37
C LEU A 219 10.13 22.36 23.22
N PRO A 220 11.24 21.76 22.81
CA PRO A 220 12.45 22.50 22.48
C PRO A 220 12.11 23.65 21.52
N GLY A 221 12.59 24.87 21.81
CA GLY A 221 12.28 26.04 21.00
C GLY A 221 10.82 26.53 21.06
N LYS A 222 9.98 25.96 21.93
CA LYS A 222 8.54 26.27 22.06
C LYS A 222 7.76 26.15 20.78
N HIS A 223 8.03 25.07 20.02
CA HIS A 223 7.36 24.81 18.75
C HIS A 223 5.86 24.61 18.94
N ASN A 224 5.07 25.38 18.20
CA ASN A 224 3.62 25.26 18.12
C ASN A 224 3.15 24.48 16.88
N ASP A 225 4.09 24.02 16.07
CA ASP A 225 3.93 23.37 14.78
C ASP A 225 4.47 21.92 14.74
N TRP A 226 4.96 21.39 15.87
CA TRP A 226 5.43 20.01 15.97
C TRP A 226 4.38 19.09 16.59
N MET A 227 4.26 17.87 16.07
CA MET A 227 3.38 16.85 16.65
C MET A 227 4.01 16.23 17.89
N GLN A 228 3.20 16.08 18.92
CA GLN A 228 3.58 15.49 20.20
C GLN A 228 2.53 14.48 20.65
N ILE A 229 3.00 13.37 21.23
CA ILE A 229 2.23 12.56 22.16
C ILE A 229 2.69 12.91 23.57
N ALA A 230 1.76 13.16 24.49
CA ALA A 230 2.05 13.57 25.86
C ALA A 230 1.13 12.89 26.86
N GLY A 231 1.49 12.95 28.13
CA GLY A 231 0.78 12.32 29.26
C GLY A 231 1.76 11.64 30.20
N ASN A 232 1.50 10.38 30.56
CA ASN A 232 2.40 9.61 31.45
C ASN A 232 3.79 9.41 30.84
N LYS A 233 3.87 9.32 29.53
CA LYS A 233 5.08 9.35 28.71
C LYS A 233 4.92 10.39 27.62
N GLN A 234 6.02 10.89 27.07
CA GLN A 234 5.95 11.89 26.02
C GLN A 234 7.14 11.81 25.06
N PHE A 235 6.90 12.13 23.80
CA PHE A 235 7.91 12.45 22.78
C PHE A 235 7.26 13.21 21.63
N HIS A 236 8.05 13.72 20.71
CA HIS A 236 7.58 14.55 19.60
C HIS A 236 8.28 14.19 18.29
N SER A 237 7.75 14.73 17.21
CA SER A 237 8.39 14.76 15.90
C SER A 237 8.92 16.17 15.66
N GLU A 238 10.13 16.31 15.14
CA GLU A 238 10.72 17.60 14.76
C GLU A 238 10.28 18.07 13.36
N GLN A 239 9.36 17.36 12.74
CA GLN A 239 8.77 17.77 11.47
C GLN A 239 7.71 18.85 11.70
N ALA A 240 7.94 20.03 11.13
CA ALA A 240 7.00 21.15 11.20
C ALA A 240 5.78 20.92 10.31
N PHE A 241 4.60 21.22 10.84
CA PHE A 241 3.36 21.30 10.08
C PHE A 241 3.20 22.68 9.46
N GLU A 242 2.42 22.76 8.39
CA GLU A 242 2.00 24.01 7.79
C GLU A 242 0.48 24.17 7.93
N THR A 243 0.00 25.39 8.07
CA THR A 243 -1.43 25.68 7.97
C THR A 243 -1.91 25.59 6.53
N GLY A 244 -3.21 25.31 6.34
CA GLY A 244 -3.77 25.23 5.00
C GLY A 244 -3.50 23.94 4.23
N LYS A 245 -3.00 22.90 4.90
CA LYS A 245 -2.72 21.59 4.30
C LYS A 245 -3.34 20.46 5.10
N TRP A 246 -3.77 19.41 4.41
CA TRP A 246 -4.20 18.17 5.01
C TRP A 246 -3.00 17.28 5.34
N TYR A 247 -3.05 16.67 6.53
CA TYR A 247 -2.11 15.66 6.98
C TYR A 247 -2.86 14.48 7.56
N HIS A 248 -2.44 13.27 7.22
CA HIS A 248 -2.77 12.10 8.02
C HIS A 248 -1.77 12.00 9.15
N VAL A 249 -2.26 11.92 10.37
CA VAL A 249 -1.43 11.76 11.57
C VAL A 249 -1.84 10.51 12.32
N ALA A 250 -0.86 9.79 12.85
CA ALA A 250 -1.13 8.64 13.69
C ALA A 250 -0.09 8.52 14.81
N PHE A 251 -0.54 7.93 15.91
CA PHE A 251 0.30 7.44 17.00
C PHE A 251 -0.05 5.98 17.26
N THR A 252 0.96 5.13 17.37
CA THR A 252 0.79 3.73 17.76
C THR A 252 1.62 3.43 18.99
N TYR A 253 1.06 2.62 19.90
CA TYR A 253 1.81 2.00 21.00
C TYR A 253 1.51 0.51 21.00
N ASP A 254 2.55 -0.30 20.91
CA ASP A 254 2.52 -1.76 21.01
C ASP A 254 3.14 -2.20 22.33
N GLN A 255 2.31 -2.60 23.28
CA GLN A 255 2.76 -2.97 24.62
C GLN A 255 3.75 -4.15 24.63
N PRO A 256 3.55 -5.25 23.85
CA PRO A 256 4.49 -6.36 23.84
C PRO A 256 5.91 -5.99 23.40
N SER A 257 6.06 -5.11 22.44
CA SER A 257 7.38 -4.64 21.97
C SER A 257 7.87 -3.38 22.67
N GLY A 258 6.98 -2.68 23.38
CA GLY A 258 7.24 -1.36 23.97
C GLY A 258 7.41 -0.23 22.96
N LYS A 259 7.13 -0.46 21.67
CA LYS A 259 7.31 0.56 20.63
C LYS A 259 6.18 1.57 20.63
N ALA A 260 6.56 2.85 20.69
CA ALA A 260 5.69 4.00 20.54
C ALA A 260 6.14 4.81 19.32
N ILE A 261 5.27 4.99 18.32
CA ILE A 261 5.65 5.59 17.04
C ILE A 261 4.66 6.68 16.64
N LEU A 262 5.18 7.81 16.16
CA LEU A 262 4.43 8.86 15.49
C LEU A 262 4.59 8.76 13.98
N TYR A 263 3.48 8.88 13.25
CA TYR A 263 3.44 8.86 11.79
C TYR A 263 2.82 10.14 11.24
N ILE A 264 3.37 10.64 10.14
CA ILE A 264 2.83 11.76 9.36
C ILE A 264 2.74 11.30 7.90
N ASN A 265 1.54 11.35 7.32
CA ASN A 265 1.26 10.93 5.95
C ASN A 265 1.70 9.48 5.63
N GLY A 266 1.60 8.58 6.63
CA GLY A 266 2.01 7.18 6.50
C GLY A 266 3.50 6.92 6.76
N GLU A 267 4.33 7.96 6.83
CA GLU A 267 5.76 7.85 7.09
C GLU A 267 6.05 7.94 8.60
N LYS A 268 6.99 7.12 9.07
CA LYS A 268 7.46 7.20 10.46
C LYS A 268 8.20 8.50 10.70
N ALA A 269 7.63 9.37 11.54
CA ALA A 269 8.18 10.68 11.88
C ALA A 269 9.07 10.65 13.12
N SER A 270 8.74 9.83 14.12
CA SER A 270 9.52 9.69 15.36
C SER A 270 9.15 8.40 16.08
N GLU A 271 10.04 7.87 16.92
CA GLU A 271 9.76 6.70 17.75
C GLU A 271 10.38 6.83 19.16
N SER A 272 9.79 6.12 20.10
CA SER A 272 10.26 5.97 21.48
C SER A 272 10.01 4.55 21.97
N SER A 273 10.69 4.15 23.04
CA SER A 273 10.45 2.87 23.71
C SER A 273 9.88 3.11 25.08
N TRP A 274 8.73 2.49 25.36
CA TRP A 274 8.01 2.63 26.61
C TRP A 274 7.80 1.28 27.29
N ASP A 275 7.68 1.32 28.61
CA ASP A 275 7.38 0.15 29.47
C ASP A 275 5.97 0.26 30.10
N THR A 276 5.10 1.08 29.52
CA THR A 276 3.76 1.35 30.07
C THR A 276 2.86 0.14 29.91
N PRO A 277 2.31 -0.42 31.00
CA PRO A 277 1.49 -1.63 30.90
C PRO A 277 0.11 -1.37 30.29
N SER A 278 -0.46 -0.19 30.54
CA SER A 278 -1.75 0.21 30.00
C SER A 278 -2.04 1.70 30.23
N PHE A 279 -3.07 2.20 29.52
CA PHE A 279 -3.59 3.57 29.65
C PHE A 279 -5.07 3.53 30.05
N ASP A 280 -5.43 4.15 31.18
CA ASP A 280 -6.84 4.37 31.52
C ASP A 280 -7.34 5.67 30.89
N LEU A 281 -7.75 5.61 29.64
CA LEU A 281 -8.26 6.75 28.89
C LEU A 281 -9.59 7.30 29.39
N SER A 282 -10.27 6.58 30.30
CA SER A 282 -11.53 7.02 30.90
C SER A 282 -11.33 8.05 32.04
N ASN A 283 -10.15 8.05 32.66
CA ASN A 283 -9.81 8.93 33.77
C ASN A 283 -9.58 10.36 33.29
N GLY A 284 -10.51 11.26 33.57
CA GLY A 284 -10.52 12.65 33.09
C GLY A 284 -11.26 12.87 31.76
N GLY A 285 -11.56 11.79 31.03
CA GLY A 285 -12.28 11.82 29.77
C GLY A 285 -11.41 11.91 28.53
N CYS A 286 -11.76 11.13 27.51
CA CYS A 286 -11.12 11.14 26.19
C CYS A 286 -11.85 12.11 25.26
N PHE A 287 -11.13 13.05 24.66
CA PHE A 287 -11.71 14.12 23.85
C PHE A 287 -11.04 14.22 22.49
N VAL A 288 -11.81 14.78 21.53
CA VAL A 288 -11.31 15.23 20.22
C VAL A 288 -11.52 16.74 20.15
N GLY A 289 -10.55 17.48 19.63
CA GLY A 289 -10.63 18.89 19.33
C GLY A 289 -10.32 19.83 20.48
N LYS A 290 -10.58 19.47 21.73
CA LYS A 290 -10.07 20.17 22.93
C LYS A 290 -10.30 19.35 24.20
N VAL A 291 -9.54 19.64 25.26
CA VAL A 291 -9.71 19.04 26.58
C VAL A 291 -10.72 19.85 27.39
N LYS A 292 -11.98 19.40 27.38
CA LYS A 292 -13.07 20.14 28.05
C LYS A 292 -12.85 20.24 29.56
N GLY A 293 -12.86 21.48 30.07
CA GLY A 293 -12.77 21.79 31.50
C GLY A 293 -11.36 21.66 32.08
N PHE A 294 -10.32 21.54 31.24
CA PHE A 294 -8.94 21.48 31.73
C PHE A 294 -8.52 22.84 32.32
N MET A 295 -8.09 22.83 33.57
CA MET A 295 -7.83 24.04 34.34
C MET A 295 -6.70 24.94 33.83
N TRP A 296 -5.76 24.35 33.08
CA TRP A 296 -4.63 25.07 32.46
C TRP A 296 -4.90 25.52 31.02
N GLY A 297 -6.18 25.55 30.63
CA GLY A 297 -6.63 25.92 29.29
C GLY A 297 -7.04 24.71 28.43
N GLU A 298 -8.17 24.82 27.75
CA GLU A 298 -8.81 23.71 27.01
C GLU A 298 -8.09 23.30 25.73
N ARG A 299 -7.05 24.04 25.31
CA ARG A 299 -6.16 23.72 24.17
C ARG A 299 -6.92 23.39 22.87
N PRO A 300 -7.77 24.30 22.38
CA PRO A 300 -8.64 24.02 21.25
C PRO A 300 -7.86 23.85 19.95
N PHE A 301 -8.25 22.87 19.15
CA PHE A 301 -7.88 22.75 17.76
C PHE A 301 -8.65 23.81 16.94
N ASN A 302 -8.00 24.38 15.94
CA ASN A 302 -8.64 25.30 15.01
C ASN A 302 -8.41 24.84 13.56
N GLY A 303 -9.44 24.28 12.94
CA GLY A 303 -9.34 23.73 11.59
C GLY A 303 -10.40 22.67 11.32
N TYR A 304 -10.03 21.68 10.57
CA TYR A 304 -10.92 20.57 10.19
C TYR A 304 -10.30 19.22 10.55
N MET A 305 -11.14 18.27 10.93
CA MET A 305 -10.73 16.87 11.13
C MET A 305 -11.70 15.91 10.45
N SER A 306 -11.16 14.80 9.99
CA SER A 306 -11.89 13.66 9.48
C SER A 306 -11.19 12.37 9.86
N GLU A 307 -11.83 11.24 9.68
CA GLU A 307 -11.23 9.92 9.90
C GLU A 307 -10.58 9.76 11.28
N VAL A 308 -11.17 10.39 12.31
CA VAL A 308 -10.68 10.31 13.68
C VAL A 308 -11.02 8.92 14.23
N ARG A 309 -10.00 8.12 14.52
CA ARG A 309 -10.14 6.74 14.96
C ARG A 309 -9.30 6.47 16.19
N LEU A 310 -9.86 5.67 17.09
CA LEU A 310 -9.20 5.08 18.24
C LEU A 310 -9.29 3.55 18.13
N TRP A 311 -8.16 2.88 18.17
CA TRP A 311 -8.06 1.43 18.13
C TRP A 311 -7.45 0.90 19.41
N SER A 312 -7.92 -0.26 19.87
CA SER A 312 -7.39 -0.98 21.03
C SER A 312 -6.21 -1.91 20.67
N VAL A 313 -5.59 -1.68 19.53
CA VAL A 313 -4.43 -2.42 19.02
C VAL A 313 -3.43 -1.45 18.39
N ALA A 314 -2.16 -1.82 18.35
CA ALA A 314 -1.18 -1.13 17.51
C ALA A 314 -1.41 -1.58 16.05
N ARG A 315 -1.72 -0.63 15.17
CA ARG A 315 -1.81 -0.86 13.72
C ARG A 315 -0.45 -0.62 13.06
N THR A 316 -0.16 -1.40 12.05
CA THR A 316 1.05 -1.29 11.22
C THR A 316 0.72 -0.64 9.89
#